data_70911b5bfc0c810c840a38e6f27a7413
#
_entry.id   70911b5bfc0c810c840a38e6f27a7413
#
_cell.length_a   1.000
_cell.length_b   1.000
_cell.length_c   1.000
_cell.angle_alpha   90.00
_cell.angle_beta   90.00
_cell.angle_gamma   90.00
#
_symmetry.space_group_name_H-M   'P 1'
#
loop_
_entity.id
_entity.type
_entity.pdbx_description
1 polymer ?
#
loop_
_entity_poly.entity_id
_entity_poly.type
_entity_poly.pdbx_seq_one_letter_code
_entity_poly.pdbx_strand_id
1 'polypeptide(L)'
;MTSGAPRRVGPRMAAAARGVGRPLVAAAAARGVGRPLVAARGVGGPLVAARGGGRAALSSAAAAGELVTATACYPPLLPSSTAKSKAAKRRREEEFYQRVLASPSAADKIRLLTKLQRLKYVIHPQTVGVAADRWFQHFTKTAFVPGLPASLPPGPDPGPGLTELKSVVCEALLQEQFYLKKRRPFLYREREQTVLPLIGNLVPRLVSSLAGRNPLLGRSTLDREPQVGFYWSRGEQTVPRGHRKGRVDPIRFQIEDKPCCQIRVPQQLPEFVPLENSIPENVPVIHLEPSRFPLFQRQYENNIFIGSKIDDHACYGHTQFHFASEKLRREKLVKDNLADQIEVRLRANGIGSLFAWTGAQAAYQGFWSEADVTRPFVSQAVITDGIYFSFFCYQLNTLALTVRADQHNLRKNICWGTESMCLYETIEGGDVKGFNDEVLDLLVRFLLNRPEAVETKIS
;
A
#
# COMPACT_ATOMS: atom_id res chain seq x y z
N MET A 1 30.67 -71.64 15.55
CA MET A 1 31.99 -71.57 14.90
C MET A 1 32.11 -70.19 14.30
N THR A 2 32.93 -69.49 14.98
CA THR A 2 33.93 -68.46 14.69
C THR A 2 33.37 -67.17 14.12
N SER A 3 33.23 -66.12 14.89
CA SER A 3 34.24 -65.24 15.50
C SER A 3 34.78 -64.23 14.48
N GLY A 4 34.58 -62.97 14.81
CA GLY A 4 35.32 -61.88 14.17
C GLY A 4 34.75 -60.48 14.28
N ALA A 5 34.77 -59.84 15.45
CA ALA A 5 34.98 -58.41 15.62
C ALA A 5 36.42 -58.18 16.04
N PRO A 6 36.98 -57.01 16.22
CA PRO A 6 36.64 -55.61 15.74
C PRO A 6 37.90 -54.88 15.18
N ARG A 7 37.81 -53.65 14.74
CA ARG A 7 38.89 -52.66 14.94
C ARG A 7 38.43 -51.21 14.80
N ARG A 8 38.59 -50.48 15.88
CA ARG A 8 38.72 -49.03 16.03
C ARG A 8 39.90 -48.50 15.25
N VAL A 9 39.87 -47.29 14.78
CA VAL A 9 40.89 -46.26 14.98
C VAL A 9 40.30 -44.91 14.49
N GLY A 10 40.19 -43.96 15.42
CA GLY A 10 40.24 -42.55 15.04
C GLY A 10 41.71 -42.09 15.04
N PRO A 11 42.04 -40.90 14.60
CA PRO A 11 42.09 -39.81 15.58
C PRO A 11 41.61 -38.44 15.09
N ARG A 12 41.27 -37.64 16.07
CA ARG A 12 41.36 -36.21 16.22
C ARG A 12 42.48 -35.55 15.41
N MET A 13 42.16 -34.42 14.78
CA MET A 13 43.06 -33.27 14.84
C MET A 13 42.27 -31.97 15.01
N ALA A 14 42.76 -31.24 15.96
CA ALA A 14 42.28 -30.01 16.53
C ALA A 14 42.79 -28.78 15.76
N ALA A 15 42.04 -27.69 15.93
CA ALA A 15 42.49 -26.34 16.14
C ALA A 15 43.25 -25.61 15.03
N ALA A 16 42.71 -24.46 14.62
CA ALA A 16 43.42 -23.21 14.78
C ALA A 16 42.45 -22.04 14.61
N ALA A 17 42.12 -21.45 15.73
CA ALA A 17 41.63 -20.07 15.78
C ALA A 17 42.77 -19.13 15.38
N ARG A 18 42.53 -18.24 14.47
CA ARG A 18 43.32 -17.00 14.35
C ARG A 18 42.37 -15.81 14.26
N GLY A 19 42.29 -15.14 15.39
CA GLY A 19 41.81 -13.77 15.49
C GLY A 19 42.80 -12.80 14.87
N VAL A 20 42.26 -11.81 14.17
CA VAL A 20 42.96 -10.56 13.83
C VAL A 20 41.91 -9.51 14.12
N GLY A 21 41.91 -8.75 15.21
CA GLY A 21 42.81 -7.69 15.48
C GLY A 21 42.22 -6.39 14.90
N ARG A 22 41.26 -5.74 15.67
CA ARG A 22 40.93 -4.30 15.47
C ARG A 22 42.14 -3.44 15.82
N PRO A 23 42.37 -2.31 15.17
CA PRO A 23 42.97 -1.18 15.84
C PRO A 23 41.92 -0.11 16.18
N LEU A 24 41.82 0.15 17.47
CA LEU A 24 41.43 1.42 18.04
C LEU A 24 42.50 2.46 17.62
N VAL A 25 42.07 3.56 17.07
CA VAL A 25 42.88 4.78 17.07
C VAL A 25 42.21 5.78 17.99
N ALA A 26 42.97 6.08 19.02
CA ALA A 26 42.65 7.00 20.07
C ALA A 26 42.75 8.44 19.62
N ALA A 27 41.98 9.28 20.31
CA ALA A 27 41.98 10.72 20.28
C ALA A 27 43.35 11.35 20.60
N ALA A 28 43.68 12.42 19.92
CA ALA A 28 44.64 13.42 20.42
C ALA A 28 44.00 14.79 20.37
N ALA A 29 43.88 15.36 21.55
CA ALA A 29 43.51 16.75 21.80
C ALA A 29 44.74 17.68 21.64
N ALA A 30 44.53 18.81 21.04
CA ALA A 30 45.37 20.03 21.24
C ALA A 30 44.45 21.22 20.96
N ARG A 31 44.05 22.02 22.00
CA ARG A 31 44.64 23.26 22.48
C ARG A 31 45.02 24.18 21.31
N GLY A 32 44.56 25.39 21.17
CA GLY A 32 44.03 26.40 22.05
C GLY A 32 44.21 27.75 21.37
N VAL A 33 43.73 28.81 22.00
CA VAL A 33 44.06 30.22 21.80
C VAL A 33 43.33 30.86 20.61
N GLY A 34 42.61 31.94 20.68
CA GLY A 34 42.44 33.03 21.60
C GLY A 34 41.34 33.96 21.05
N ARG A 35 40.62 34.55 21.93
CA ARG A 35 39.78 35.73 21.72
C ARG A 35 40.60 36.97 21.48
N PRO A 36 40.07 38.04 20.85
CA PRO A 36 39.57 39.06 21.74
C PRO A 36 38.19 39.65 21.39
N LEU A 37 37.54 40.07 22.46
CA LEU A 37 36.43 41.01 22.50
C LEU A 37 36.86 42.37 21.97
N VAL A 38 35.99 43.03 21.20
CA VAL A 38 35.90 44.49 21.20
C VAL A 38 34.43 44.89 21.46
N ALA A 39 34.26 45.56 22.55
CA ALA A 39 33.06 46.27 22.94
C ALA A 39 33.15 47.73 22.45
N ALA A 40 32.05 48.25 21.95
CA ALA A 40 31.73 49.68 21.96
C ALA A 40 30.19 49.79 21.96
N ARG A 41 29.56 50.12 23.05
CA ARG A 41 29.09 51.41 23.59
C ARG A 41 28.78 52.39 22.42
N GLY A 42 27.59 52.93 22.30
CA GLY A 42 26.58 53.33 23.21
C GLY A 42 25.68 54.36 22.59
N VAL A 43 24.73 54.83 23.34
CA VAL A 43 23.93 56.07 23.25
C VAL A 43 22.74 55.97 22.28
N GLY A 44 21.51 55.97 22.64
CA GLY A 44 20.78 56.66 23.73
C GLY A 44 19.79 57.66 23.17
N GLY A 45 18.51 57.33 23.22
CA GLY A 45 17.33 58.14 23.45
C GLY A 45 16.70 58.93 22.27
N PRO A 46 15.54 59.54 22.44
CA PRO A 46 14.36 59.06 23.16
C PRO A 46 13.06 59.06 22.32
N LEU A 47 12.03 58.50 22.93
CA LEU A 47 10.59 58.61 22.55
C LEU A 47 10.15 60.05 22.26
N VAL A 48 9.32 60.20 21.24
CA VAL A 48 8.25 61.23 21.24
C VAL A 48 6.96 60.56 20.75
N ALA A 49 6.01 60.55 21.67
CA ALA A 49 4.59 60.32 21.37
C ALA A 49 3.94 61.58 20.85
N ALA A 50 3.15 61.51 19.83
CA ALA A 50 2.17 62.55 19.53
C ALA A 50 0.84 61.94 19.10
N ARG A 51 -0.13 62.19 19.94
CA ARG A 51 -1.59 62.03 19.75
C ARG A 51 -2.15 63.10 18.85
N GLY A 52 -3.31 62.79 18.25
CA GLY A 52 -4.27 63.74 17.75
C GLY A 52 -4.61 63.43 16.28
N GLY A 53 -5.75 63.00 15.91
CA GLY A 53 -7.07 63.57 16.15
C GLY A 53 -7.50 64.38 14.93
N GLY A 54 -8.55 63.94 14.20
CA GLY A 54 -9.14 64.78 13.19
C GLY A 54 -9.94 64.01 12.16
N ARG A 55 -11.23 63.74 12.45
CA ARG A 55 -12.26 63.49 11.47
C ARG A 55 -12.46 64.78 10.63
N ALA A 56 -12.46 64.66 9.34
CA ALA A 56 -13.18 65.61 8.46
C ALA A 56 -13.70 64.84 7.27
N ALA A 57 -15.02 64.74 7.25
CA ALA A 57 -15.79 64.39 6.07
C ALA A 57 -15.84 65.62 5.18
N LEU A 58 -15.56 65.49 3.91
CA LEU A 58 -16.04 66.38 2.89
C LEU A 58 -16.43 65.62 1.63
N SER A 59 -17.59 65.86 1.24
CA SER A 59 -18.37 65.36 0.12
C SER A 59 -17.90 65.89 -1.24
N SER A 60 -18.18 65.09 -2.26
CA SER A 60 -18.60 65.49 -3.59
C SER A 60 -17.63 66.26 -4.49
N ALA A 61 -17.23 65.60 -5.57
CA ALA A 61 -17.54 66.07 -6.91
C ALA A 61 -17.00 65.12 -7.96
N ALA A 62 -17.86 64.67 -8.83
CA ALA A 62 -17.54 63.93 -10.01
C ALA A 62 -16.62 64.73 -10.94
N ALA A 63 -15.44 64.17 -11.22
CA ALA A 63 -14.72 64.54 -12.45
C ALA A 63 -14.26 63.20 -13.05
N ALA A 64 -14.80 62.89 -14.22
CA ALA A 64 -14.30 61.87 -15.11
C ALA A 64 -12.87 62.23 -15.49
N GLY A 65 -11.92 61.72 -14.71
CA GLY A 65 -10.50 61.73 -15.05
C GLY A 65 -10.20 60.39 -15.71
N GLU A 66 -9.78 60.39 -16.95
CA GLU A 66 -9.13 59.28 -17.61
C GLU A 66 -8.14 58.66 -16.66
N LEU A 67 -8.36 57.40 -16.32
CA LEU A 67 -7.38 56.54 -15.68
C LEU A 67 -6.18 56.43 -16.61
N VAL A 68 -5.24 57.36 -16.48
CA VAL A 68 -3.90 57.19 -17.00
C VAL A 68 -3.36 55.96 -16.31
N THR A 69 -3.44 54.83 -16.98
CA THR A 69 -2.73 53.61 -16.58
C THR A 69 -1.26 54.01 -16.49
N ALA A 70 -0.78 54.17 -15.26
CA ALA A 70 0.63 54.40 -15.01
C ALA A 70 1.39 53.23 -15.66
N THR A 71 1.96 53.49 -16.83
CA THR A 71 2.90 52.56 -17.47
C THR A 71 4.01 52.31 -16.45
N ALA A 72 4.07 51.07 -15.95
CA ALA A 72 5.07 50.71 -14.98
C ALA A 72 6.44 51.05 -15.52
N CYS A 73 7.11 52.06 -14.93
CA CYS A 73 8.43 52.53 -15.34
C CYS A 73 9.54 51.50 -15.17
N TYR A 74 9.25 50.38 -14.59
CA TYR A 74 10.20 49.29 -14.32
C TYR A 74 9.69 47.99 -14.95
N PRO A 75 10.61 47.18 -15.50
CA PRO A 75 10.22 45.84 -15.96
C PRO A 75 9.63 45.04 -14.80
N PRO A 76 8.65 44.17 -15.05
CA PRO A 76 8.00 43.40 -14.01
C PRO A 76 9.02 42.59 -13.25
N LEU A 77 8.96 42.62 -11.90
CA LEU A 77 9.84 41.84 -11.04
C LEU A 77 9.49 40.36 -11.23
N LEU A 78 10.30 39.66 -12.03
CA LEU A 78 10.17 38.23 -12.21
C LEU A 78 10.65 37.50 -10.96
N PRO A 79 9.82 36.66 -10.36
CA PRO A 79 10.20 35.91 -9.18
C PRO A 79 11.31 34.91 -9.51
N SER A 80 12.40 34.93 -8.73
CA SER A 80 13.49 33.97 -8.90
C SER A 80 13.02 32.53 -8.74
N SER A 81 13.35 31.66 -9.71
CA SER A 81 13.06 30.22 -9.65
C SER A 81 13.81 29.50 -8.51
N THR A 82 14.92 30.07 -8.05
CA THR A 82 15.78 29.51 -6.96
C THR A 82 15.47 30.08 -5.58
N ALA A 83 14.53 31.03 -5.46
CA ALA A 83 14.20 31.63 -4.19
C ALA A 83 13.74 30.59 -3.16
N LYS A 84 14.26 30.70 -1.92
CA LYS A 84 14.00 29.74 -0.80
C LYS A 84 12.90 30.18 0.14
N SER A 85 12.23 31.31 -0.12
CA SER A 85 11.14 31.83 0.73
C SER A 85 9.93 30.86 0.77
N LYS A 86 9.09 30.98 1.79
CA LYS A 86 7.85 30.20 1.89
C LYS A 86 6.92 30.45 0.69
N ALA A 87 6.81 31.72 0.26
CA ALA A 87 6.01 32.11 -0.90
C ALA A 87 6.52 31.47 -2.20
N ALA A 88 7.84 31.48 -2.41
CA ALA A 88 8.44 30.85 -3.59
C ALA A 88 8.27 29.32 -3.59
N LYS A 89 8.33 28.67 -2.40
CA LYS A 89 8.04 27.24 -2.28
C LYS A 89 6.60 26.93 -2.65
N ARG A 90 5.64 27.69 -2.09
CA ARG A 90 4.20 27.52 -2.37
C ARG A 90 3.89 27.71 -3.84
N ARG A 91 4.45 28.73 -4.48
CA ARG A 91 4.27 28.98 -5.90
C ARG A 91 4.78 27.82 -6.77
N ARG A 92 6.01 27.29 -6.51
CA ARG A 92 6.52 26.13 -7.24
C ARG A 92 5.69 24.87 -7.03
N GLU A 93 5.09 24.72 -5.87
CA GLU A 93 4.18 23.61 -5.56
C GLU A 93 2.88 23.76 -6.37
N GLU A 94 2.34 24.97 -6.43
CA GLU A 94 1.17 25.29 -7.25
C GLU A 94 1.46 25.11 -8.75
N GLU A 95 2.57 25.63 -9.24
CA GLU A 95 3.00 25.44 -10.63
C GLU A 95 3.20 23.95 -10.98
N PHE A 96 3.66 23.16 -10.01
CA PHE A 96 3.77 21.70 -10.19
C PHE A 96 2.38 21.05 -10.31
N TYR A 97 1.44 21.42 -9.43
CA TYR A 97 0.06 20.91 -9.50
C TYR A 97 -0.62 21.29 -10.81
N GLN A 98 -0.46 22.53 -11.26
CA GLN A 98 -0.99 22.97 -12.54
C GLN A 98 -0.40 22.18 -13.72
N ARG A 99 0.89 21.88 -13.68
CA ARG A 99 1.52 21.04 -14.72
C ARG A 99 0.97 19.62 -14.73
N VAL A 100 0.73 19.02 -13.57
CA VAL A 100 0.13 17.67 -13.48
C VAL A 100 -1.30 17.70 -14.00
N LEU A 101 -2.09 18.71 -13.62
CA LEU A 101 -3.47 18.88 -14.10
C LEU A 101 -3.55 19.10 -15.62
N ALA A 102 -2.64 19.90 -16.17
CA ALA A 102 -2.58 20.19 -17.59
C ALA A 102 -2.05 19.03 -18.45
N SER A 103 -1.56 17.95 -17.83
CA SER A 103 -1.02 16.79 -18.57
C SER A 103 -2.15 16.05 -19.30
N PRO A 104 -2.02 15.80 -20.63
CA PRO A 104 -3.09 15.23 -21.43
C PRO A 104 -3.32 13.73 -21.15
N SER A 105 -2.29 13.01 -20.72
CA SER A 105 -2.39 11.56 -20.53
C SER A 105 -2.12 11.13 -19.09
N ALA A 106 -2.70 9.98 -18.68
CA ALA A 106 -2.42 9.36 -17.40
C ALA A 106 -0.92 8.96 -17.28
N ALA A 107 -0.30 8.54 -18.38
CA ALA A 107 1.12 8.20 -18.43
C ALA A 107 2.02 9.40 -18.10
N ASP A 108 1.71 10.58 -18.64
CA ASP A 108 2.48 11.79 -18.33
C ASP A 108 2.26 12.25 -16.90
N LYS A 109 1.04 12.14 -16.36
CA LYS A 109 0.75 12.42 -14.95
C LYS A 109 1.60 11.51 -14.04
N ILE A 110 1.57 10.21 -14.27
CA ILE A 110 2.39 9.24 -13.50
C ILE A 110 3.87 9.57 -13.63
N ARG A 111 4.36 9.87 -14.83
CA ARG A 111 5.77 10.26 -15.05
C ARG A 111 6.15 11.50 -14.24
N LEU A 112 5.28 12.50 -14.16
CA LEU A 112 5.51 13.70 -13.34
C LEU A 112 5.47 13.37 -11.84
N LEU A 113 4.53 12.58 -11.38
CA LEU A 113 4.37 12.19 -9.98
C LEU A 113 5.52 11.30 -9.49
N THR A 114 5.99 10.36 -10.31
CA THR A 114 7.10 9.46 -9.96
C THR A 114 8.47 10.13 -10.07
N LYS A 115 8.61 11.15 -10.90
CA LYS A 115 9.86 11.89 -11.09
C LYS A 115 10.30 12.72 -9.87
N LEU A 116 9.36 13.04 -8.99
CA LEU A 116 9.63 13.76 -7.74
C LEU A 116 10.23 12.83 -6.69
N GLN A 117 11.54 12.74 -6.66
CA GLN A 117 12.23 12.03 -5.58
C GLN A 117 12.02 12.73 -4.25
N ARG A 118 11.46 12.03 -3.27
CA ARG A 118 11.19 12.53 -1.92
C ARG A 118 11.49 11.44 -0.90
N LEU A 119 12.01 11.86 0.25
CA LEU A 119 12.12 10.95 1.40
C LEU A 119 10.72 10.48 1.81
N LYS A 120 10.54 9.18 1.88
CA LYS A 120 9.29 8.52 2.24
C LYS A 120 9.53 7.29 3.09
N TYR A 121 8.48 6.81 3.71
CA TYR A 121 8.47 5.54 4.43
C TYR A 121 7.93 4.45 3.50
N VAL A 122 8.71 3.41 3.30
CA VAL A 122 8.26 2.22 2.57
C VAL A 122 7.62 1.27 3.57
N ILE A 123 6.41 0.86 3.26
CA ILE A 123 5.60 -0.04 4.07
C ILE A 123 5.37 -1.31 3.27
N HIS A 124 5.62 -2.44 3.90
CA HIS A 124 5.31 -3.73 3.31
C HIS A 124 4.00 -4.25 3.93
N PRO A 125 3.03 -4.70 3.13
CA PRO A 125 1.75 -5.19 3.64
C PRO A 125 1.91 -6.30 4.65
N GLN A 126 2.81 -7.25 4.40
CA GLN A 126 3.15 -8.29 5.38
C GLN A 126 4.13 -7.77 6.43
N THR A 127 3.61 -7.54 7.61
CA THR A 127 4.32 -6.88 8.71
C THR A 127 4.27 -7.70 10.01
N VAL A 128 5.24 -7.47 10.89
CA VAL A 128 5.30 -8.07 12.24
C VAL A 128 4.78 -7.13 13.34
N GLY A 129 4.29 -5.94 12.97
CA GLY A 129 3.82 -4.94 13.94
C GLY A 129 2.60 -5.37 14.72
N VAL A 130 2.52 -4.95 15.97
CA VAL A 130 1.32 -5.08 16.80
C VAL A 130 0.29 -4.05 16.38
N ALA A 131 -1.00 -4.44 16.32
CA ALA A 131 -2.10 -3.61 15.85
C ALA A 131 -1.83 -2.97 14.47
N ALA A 132 -1.18 -3.71 13.58
CA ALA A 132 -0.77 -3.23 12.27
C ALA A 132 -1.96 -2.82 11.39
N ASP A 133 -3.10 -3.49 11.51
CA ASP A 133 -4.35 -3.16 10.82
C ASP A 133 -4.81 -1.73 11.09
N ARG A 134 -4.73 -1.26 12.33
CA ARG A 134 -5.10 0.12 12.71
C ARG A 134 -4.15 1.15 12.08
N TRP A 135 -2.86 0.80 11.94
CA TRP A 135 -1.89 1.66 11.26
C TRP A 135 -2.19 1.79 9.78
N PHE A 136 -2.45 0.66 9.11
CA PHE A 136 -2.81 0.67 7.69
C PHE A 136 -4.13 1.41 7.46
N GLN A 137 -5.15 1.20 8.29
CA GLN A 137 -6.39 1.96 8.25
C GLN A 137 -6.14 3.48 8.32
N HIS A 138 -5.31 3.91 9.28
CA HIS A 138 -4.97 5.32 9.44
C HIS A 138 -4.25 5.90 8.21
N PHE A 139 -3.21 5.23 7.72
CA PHE A 139 -2.39 5.74 6.61
C PHE A 139 -3.12 5.78 5.29
N THR A 140 -4.04 4.87 5.08
CA THR A 140 -4.82 4.75 3.84
C THR A 140 -6.21 5.38 3.92
N LYS A 141 -6.58 5.95 5.07
CA LYS A 141 -7.94 6.47 5.36
C LYS A 141 -9.01 5.40 5.12
N THR A 142 -8.75 4.18 5.57
CA THR A 142 -9.61 3.03 5.34
C THR A 142 -10.37 2.66 6.62
N ALA A 143 -11.68 2.53 6.51
CA ALA A 143 -12.50 1.89 7.53
C ALA A 143 -12.55 0.38 7.26
N PHE A 144 -12.47 -0.42 8.30
CA PHE A 144 -12.57 -1.88 8.21
C PHE A 144 -13.94 -2.34 8.70
N VAL A 145 -14.61 -3.15 7.89
CA VAL A 145 -15.92 -3.74 8.18
C VAL A 145 -15.75 -5.26 8.26
N PRO A 146 -16.06 -5.89 9.40
CA PRO A 146 -16.02 -7.36 9.50
C PRO A 146 -17.02 -8.02 8.56
N GLY A 147 -16.65 -9.13 7.96
CA GLY A 147 -17.49 -9.84 6.99
C GLY A 147 -17.25 -9.39 5.55
N LEU A 148 -18.14 -9.79 4.66
CA LEU A 148 -18.08 -9.47 3.23
C LEU A 148 -19.27 -8.58 2.83
N PRO A 149 -19.13 -7.77 1.77
CA PRO A 149 -20.22 -6.92 1.31
C PRO A 149 -21.40 -7.74 0.80
N ALA A 150 -22.62 -7.29 1.13
CA ALA A 150 -23.86 -7.97 0.73
C ALA A 150 -24.08 -8.01 -0.80
N SER A 151 -23.44 -7.07 -1.52
CA SER A 151 -23.49 -6.98 -2.99
C SER A 151 -22.59 -7.98 -3.71
N LEU A 152 -21.80 -8.80 -2.99
CA LEU A 152 -21.07 -9.90 -3.61
C LEU A 152 -22.07 -10.90 -4.22
N PRO A 153 -21.77 -11.47 -5.41
CA PRO A 153 -22.65 -12.46 -6.01
C PRO A 153 -22.98 -13.59 -5.02
N PRO A 154 -24.19 -14.13 -5.05
CA PRO A 154 -24.52 -15.32 -4.29
C PRO A 154 -23.59 -16.47 -4.69
N GLY A 155 -23.39 -17.41 -3.77
CA GLY A 155 -22.66 -18.63 -4.07
C GLY A 155 -23.30 -19.42 -5.20
N PRO A 156 -22.57 -20.31 -5.85
CA PRO A 156 -23.14 -21.22 -6.81
C PRO A 156 -24.16 -22.12 -6.09
N ASP A 157 -25.27 -22.41 -6.77
CA ASP A 157 -26.23 -23.37 -6.25
C ASP A 157 -25.54 -24.71 -5.93
N PRO A 158 -25.87 -25.35 -4.80
CA PRO A 158 -25.34 -26.65 -4.48
C PRO A 158 -25.81 -27.66 -5.57
N GLY A 159 -24.87 -28.05 -6.42
CA GLY A 159 -25.15 -28.88 -7.58
C GLY A 159 -23.86 -29.51 -8.15
N PRO A 160 -24.00 -30.26 -9.26
CA PRO A 160 -22.88 -31.00 -9.85
C PRO A 160 -21.66 -30.10 -10.17
N GLY A 161 -21.89 -28.82 -10.52
CA GLY A 161 -20.81 -27.87 -10.79
C GLY A 161 -19.94 -27.53 -9.58
N LEU A 162 -20.48 -27.50 -8.37
CA LEU A 162 -19.69 -27.29 -7.15
C LEU A 162 -18.89 -28.55 -6.79
N THR A 163 -19.48 -29.72 -7.00
CA THR A 163 -18.80 -31.01 -6.79
C THR A 163 -17.61 -31.17 -7.73
N GLU A 164 -17.74 -30.77 -8.99
CA GLU A 164 -16.64 -30.76 -9.96
C GLU A 164 -15.53 -29.81 -9.52
N LEU A 165 -15.84 -28.59 -9.11
CA LEU A 165 -14.86 -27.64 -8.59
C LEU A 165 -14.17 -28.14 -7.32
N LYS A 166 -14.89 -28.82 -6.43
CA LYS A 166 -14.32 -29.49 -5.26
C LYS A 166 -13.31 -30.54 -5.67
N SER A 167 -13.63 -31.35 -6.67
CA SER A 167 -12.68 -32.35 -7.22
C SER A 167 -11.42 -31.67 -7.75
N VAL A 168 -11.55 -30.60 -8.52
CA VAL A 168 -10.42 -29.82 -9.04
C VAL A 168 -9.51 -29.30 -7.91
N VAL A 169 -10.10 -28.78 -6.82
CA VAL A 169 -9.35 -28.30 -5.66
C VAL A 169 -8.65 -29.44 -4.93
N CYS A 170 -9.37 -30.54 -4.67
CA CYS A 170 -8.80 -31.72 -4.03
C CYS A 170 -7.64 -32.31 -4.85
N GLU A 171 -7.81 -32.43 -6.16
CA GLU A 171 -6.73 -32.88 -7.05
C GLU A 171 -5.49 -31.97 -6.99
N ALA A 172 -5.69 -30.65 -6.97
CA ALA A 172 -4.57 -29.69 -6.85
C ALA A 172 -3.82 -29.88 -5.51
N LEU A 173 -4.58 -30.06 -4.40
CA LEU A 173 -4.00 -30.31 -3.07
C LEU A 173 -3.22 -31.64 -3.04
N LEU A 174 -3.79 -32.71 -3.57
CA LEU A 174 -3.17 -34.02 -3.61
C LEU A 174 -1.92 -34.04 -4.50
N GLN A 175 -1.98 -33.34 -5.64
CA GLN A 175 -0.83 -33.21 -6.55
C GLN A 175 0.34 -32.52 -5.83
N GLU A 176 0.09 -31.40 -5.16
CA GLU A 176 1.13 -30.68 -4.42
C GLU A 176 1.67 -31.51 -3.26
N GLN A 177 0.81 -32.19 -2.51
CA GLN A 177 1.22 -33.09 -1.43
C GLN A 177 2.08 -34.25 -1.93
N PHE A 178 1.77 -34.81 -3.09
CA PHE A 178 2.57 -35.85 -3.74
C PHE A 178 3.99 -35.35 -4.06
N TYR A 179 4.11 -34.15 -4.63
CA TYR A 179 5.41 -33.55 -4.91
C TYR A 179 6.18 -33.17 -3.65
N LEU A 180 5.51 -32.82 -2.57
CA LEU A 180 6.13 -32.54 -1.28
C LEU A 180 6.78 -33.78 -0.65
N LYS A 181 6.14 -34.96 -0.81
CA LYS A 181 6.66 -36.23 -0.28
C LYS A 181 7.86 -36.76 -1.07
N LYS A 182 7.99 -36.41 -2.36
CA LYS A 182 9.19 -36.75 -3.13
C LYS A 182 10.37 -35.93 -2.62
N ARG A 183 11.57 -36.55 -2.58
CA ARG A 183 12.81 -35.91 -2.12
C ARG A 183 13.08 -34.60 -2.87
N ARG A 184 12.59 -33.52 -2.38
CA ARG A 184 12.96 -32.19 -2.88
C ARG A 184 14.36 -31.84 -2.38
N PRO A 185 15.19 -31.16 -3.19
CA PRO A 185 16.44 -30.58 -2.72
C PRO A 185 16.20 -29.72 -1.48
N PHE A 186 17.18 -29.64 -0.59
CA PHE A 186 17.08 -28.89 0.67
C PHE A 186 16.59 -27.45 0.49
N LEU A 187 17.01 -26.78 -0.58
CA LEU A 187 16.59 -25.42 -0.96
C LEU A 187 15.08 -25.27 -1.22
N TYR A 188 14.36 -26.34 -1.51
CA TYR A 188 12.90 -26.33 -1.78
C TYR A 188 12.06 -26.86 -0.60
N ARG A 189 12.63 -26.95 0.59
CA ARG A 189 11.92 -27.42 1.80
C ARG A 189 11.28 -26.29 2.59
N GLU A 190 11.54 -25.03 2.23
CA GLU A 190 10.91 -23.89 2.88
C GLU A 190 9.42 -23.84 2.56
N ARG A 191 8.62 -23.53 3.58
CA ARG A 191 7.14 -23.51 3.47
C ARG A 191 6.65 -22.56 2.39
N GLU A 192 7.28 -21.41 2.21
CA GLU A 192 6.95 -20.45 1.16
C GLU A 192 7.00 -21.05 -0.23
N GLN A 193 7.97 -21.93 -0.47
CA GLN A 193 8.15 -22.61 -1.75
C GLN A 193 7.15 -23.75 -1.96
N THR A 194 6.47 -24.23 -0.93
CA THR A 194 5.48 -25.30 -1.04
C THR A 194 4.08 -24.79 -1.37
N VAL A 195 3.73 -23.59 -0.92
CA VAL A 195 2.39 -23.00 -1.14
C VAL A 195 2.30 -22.22 -2.45
N LEU A 196 3.39 -21.60 -2.88
CA LEU A 196 3.42 -20.91 -4.19
C LEU A 196 3.06 -21.82 -5.36
N PRO A 197 3.58 -23.07 -5.48
CA PRO A 197 3.14 -24.01 -6.51
C PRO A 197 1.66 -24.37 -6.40
N LEU A 198 1.11 -24.54 -5.18
CA LEU A 198 -0.31 -24.81 -5.00
C LEU A 198 -1.16 -23.68 -5.58
N ILE A 199 -0.89 -22.42 -5.20
CA ILE A 199 -1.62 -21.26 -5.74
C ILE A 199 -1.45 -21.18 -7.26
N GLY A 200 -0.22 -21.39 -7.75
CA GLY A 200 0.10 -21.38 -9.17
C GLY A 200 -0.59 -22.49 -10.00
N ASN A 201 -1.02 -23.56 -9.36
CA ASN A 201 -1.80 -24.65 -9.95
C ASN A 201 -3.31 -24.44 -9.78
N LEU A 202 -3.73 -24.09 -8.57
CA LEU A 202 -5.15 -23.95 -8.21
C LEU A 202 -5.84 -22.80 -8.96
N VAL A 203 -5.22 -21.61 -8.94
CA VAL A 203 -5.87 -20.41 -9.50
C VAL A 203 -6.15 -20.54 -11.00
N PRO A 204 -5.20 -20.97 -11.86
CA PRO A 204 -5.49 -21.16 -13.30
C PRO A 204 -6.59 -22.20 -13.56
N ARG A 205 -6.63 -23.29 -12.79
CA ARG A 205 -7.67 -24.32 -12.92
C ARG A 205 -9.05 -23.75 -12.59
N LEU A 206 -9.18 -23.04 -11.46
CA LEU A 206 -10.45 -22.40 -11.08
C LEU A 206 -10.89 -21.35 -12.10
N VAL A 207 -9.95 -20.50 -12.59
CA VAL A 207 -10.25 -19.50 -13.62
C VAL A 207 -10.75 -20.19 -14.90
N SER A 208 -10.08 -21.26 -15.36
CA SER A 208 -10.51 -22.00 -16.54
C SER A 208 -11.87 -22.66 -16.37
N SER A 209 -12.12 -23.30 -15.24
CA SER A 209 -13.41 -23.96 -14.94
C SER A 209 -14.56 -22.97 -14.84
N LEU A 210 -14.29 -21.74 -14.39
CA LEU A 210 -15.30 -20.70 -14.19
C LEU A 210 -15.45 -19.74 -15.37
N ALA A 211 -14.55 -19.80 -16.38
CA ALA A 211 -14.58 -18.90 -17.55
C ALA A 211 -15.90 -18.98 -18.34
N GLY A 212 -16.52 -20.17 -18.40
CA GLY A 212 -17.83 -20.33 -19.02
C GLY A 212 -18.97 -19.62 -18.29
N ARG A 213 -18.86 -19.48 -16.96
CA ARG A 213 -19.85 -18.78 -16.10
C ARG A 213 -19.56 -17.28 -16.01
N ASN A 214 -18.30 -16.90 -16.04
CA ASN A 214 -17.86 -15.52 -16.01
C ASN A 214 -16.97 -15.20 -17.23
N PRO A 215 -17.54 -14.66 -18.31
CA PRO A 215 -16.78 -14.31 -19.53
C PRO A 215 -15.64 -13.30 -19.28
N LEU A 216 -15.70 -12.54 -18.18
CA LEU A 216 -14.64 -11.62 -17.80
C LEU A 216 -13.34 -12.38 -17.47
N LEU A 217 -13.44 -13.57 -16.85
CA LEU A 217 -12.30 -14.45 -16.58
C LEU A 217 -11.66 -14.97 -17.87
N GLY A 218 -12.47 -15.30 -18.87
CA GLY A 218 -11.97 -15.74 -20.18
C GLY A 218 -11.16 -14.67 -20.94
N ARG A 219 -11.32 -13.40 -20.55
CA ARG A 219 -10.60 -12.24 -21.10
C ARG A 219 -9.57 -11.66 -20.13
N SER A 220 -9.34 -12.32 -19.00
CA SER A 220 -8.44 -11.87 -17.96
C SER A 220 -6.98 -12.19 -18.27
N THR A 221 -6.09 -11.42 -17.66
CA THR A 221 -4.66 -11.69 -17.60
C THR A 221 -4.31 -12.21 -16.22
N LEU A 222 -3.59 -13.32 -16.17
CA LEU A 222 -3.10 -13.95 -14.95
C LEU A 222 -1.60 -13.67 -14.81
N ASP A 223 -1.22 -12.80 -13.88
CA ASP A 223 0.17 -12.48 -13.61
C ASP A 223 0.68 -13.29 -12.41
N ARG A 224 1.88 -13.83 -12.55
CA ARG A 224 2.58 -14.53 -11.47
C ARG A 224 3.64 -13.63 -10.86
N GLU A 225 3.67 -13.55 -9.53
CA GLU A 225 4.60 -12.74 -8.75
C GLU A 225 4.77 -11.29 -9.28
N PRO A 226 3.67 -10.58 -9.60
CA PRO A 226 3.77 -9.22 -10.10
C PRO A 226 4.27 -8.30 -9.00
N GLN A 227 4.91 -7.20 -9.39
CA GLN A 227 5.23 -6.12 -8.47
C GLN A 227 4.09 -5.10 -8.50
N VAL A 228 3.64 -4.66 -7.33
CA VAL A 228 2.66 -3.60 -7.18
C VAL A 228 3.26 -2.52 -6.30
N GLY A 229 3.11 -1.27 -6.70
CA GLY A 229 3.62 -0.14 -5.93
C GLY A 229 2.66 1.03 -5.97
N PHE A 230 2.52 1.73 -4.84
CA PHE A 230 1.76 2.97 -4.77
C PHE A 230 2.39 3.96 -3.80
N TYR A 231 2.50 5.21 -4.25
CA TYR A 231 3.07 6.33 -3.51
C TYR A 231 2.01 7.39 -3.21
N TRP A 232 1.93 7.82 -1.95
CA TRP A 232 1.00 8.87 -1.51
C TRP A 232 1.56 9.69 -0.34
N SER A 233 0.87 10.76 0.02
CA SER A 233 1.17 11.56 1.22
C SER A 233 -0.04 11.58 2.14
N ARG A 234 0.19 11.41 3.46
CA ARG A 234 -0.86 11.54 4.48
C ARG A 234 -0.29 12.08 5.79
N GLY A 235 -0.92 13.12 6.30
CA GLY A 235 -0.48 13.79 7.52
C GLY A 235 0.79 14.62 7.33
N GLU A 236 1.19 15.30 8.40
CA GLU A 236 2.36 16.15 8.45
C GLU A 236 3.19 15.85 9.69
N GLN A 237 4.48 16.11 9.62
CA GLN A 237 5.39 15.97 10.74
C GLN A 237 6.30 17.18 10.83
N THR A 238 6.63 17.58 12.08
CA THR A 238 7.64 18.60 12.32
C THR A 238 9.03 17.96 12.27
N VAL A 239 9.92 18.53 11.48
CA VAL A 239 11.31 18.05 11.36
C VAL A 239 12.03 18.29 12.69
N PRO A 240 12.48 17.25 13.42
CA PRO A 240 13.01 17.41 14.78
C PRO A 240 14.43 17.92 14.83
N ARG A 241 15.25 17.71 13.79
CA ARG A 241 16.71 17.98 13.80
C ARG A 241 17.20 18.50 12.47
N GLY A 242 18.42 19.05 12.48
CA GLY A 242 19.14 19.55 11.30
C GLY A 242 18.74 20.97 10.87
N HIS A 243 19.24 21.41 9.72
CA HIS A 243 18.98 22.76 9.18
C HIS A 243 17.52 23.05 8.85
N ARG A 244 16.67 22.00 8.80
CA ARG A 244 15.23 22.08 8.56
C ARG A 244 14.40 21.96 9.84
N LYS A 245 15.03 21.97 11.04
CA LYS A 245 14.34 21.87 12.34
C LYS A 245 13.15 22.85 12.43
N GLY A 246 12.03 22.37 12.94
CA GLY A 246 10.82 23.17 13.10
C GLY A 246 9.99 23.38 11.83
N ARG A 247 10.43 22.85 10.67
CA ARG A 247 9.59 22.87 9.45
C ARG A 247 8.60 21.74 9.48
N VAL A 248 7.40 22.03 9.01
CA VAL A 248 6.37 21.04 8.79
C VAL A 248 6.55 20.48 7.38
N ASP A 249 6.74 19.18 7.27
CA ASP A 249 6.84 18.46 6.00
C ASP A 249 5.76 17.38 5.94
N PRO A 250 5.11 17.15 4.78
CA PRO A 250 4.15 16.07 4.63
C PRO A 250 4.83 14.71 4.84
N ILE A 251 4.12 13.81 5.50
CA ILE A 251 4.54 12.42 5.64
C ILE A 251 4.19 11.69 4.34
N ARG A 252 5.17 11.01 3.77
CA ARG A 252 5.04 10.32 2.49
C ARG A 252 5.24 8.85 2.70
N PHE A 253 4.40 8.06 2.07
CA PHE A 253 4.40 6.62 2.15
C PHE A 253 4.52 6.00 0.76
N GLN A 254 5.04 4.81 0.72
CA GLN A 254 4.98 3.92 -0.42
C GLN A 254 4.74 2.50 0.06
N ILE A 255 3.80 1.83 -0.57
CA ILE A 255 3.66 0.38 -0.46
C ILE A 255 4.41 -0.25 -1.63
N GLU A 256 5.19 -1.27 -1.29
CA GLU A 256 5.78 -2.20 -2.23
C GLU A 256 5.25 -3.58 -1.88
N ASP A 257 4.52 -4.18 -2.80
CA ASP A 257 3.84 -5.45 -2.62
C ASP A 257 4.20 -6.42 -3.74
N LYS A 258 4.15 -7.70 -3.42
CA LYS A 258 4.44 -8.78 -4.35
C LYS A 258 3.47 -9.94 -4.10
N PRO A 259 2.23 -9.85 -4.62
CA PRO A 259 1.31 -10.97 -4.53
C PRO A 259 1.83 -12.19 -5.28
N CYS A 260 1.41 -13.39 -4.88
CA CYS A 260 1.78 -14.63 -5.58
C CYS A 260 1.21 -14.67 -6.99
N CYS A 261 -0.01 -14.17 -7.11
CA CYS A 261 -0.75 -14.15 -8.35
C CYS A 261 -1.77 -13.02 -8.33
N GLN A 262 -2.03 -12.41 -9.49
CA GLN A 262 -3.14 -11.47 -9.63
C GLN A 262 -3.89 -11.71 -10.93
N ILE A 263 -5.20 -11.53 -10.88
CA ILE A 263 -6.10 -11.57 -12.02
C ILE A 263 -6.42 -10.12 -12.38
N ARG A 264 -6.09 -9.71 -13.60
CA ARG A 264 -6.45 -8.39 -14.14
C ARG A 264 -7.47 -8.56 -15.27
N VAL A 265 -8.38 -7.62 -15.38
CA VAL A 265 -9.53 -7.67 -16.27
C VAL A 265 -9.68 -6.35 -17.04
N PRO A 266 -10.33 -6.38 -18.22
CA PRO A 266 -10.55 -5.18 -19.02
C PRO A 266 -11.64 -4.27 -18.48
N GLN A 267 -12.50 -4.75 -17.59
CA GLN A 267 -13.61 -4.00 -17.00
C GLN A 267 -13.51 -4.03 -15.48
N GLN A 268 -13.81 -2.89 -14.85
CA GLN A 268 -13.81 -2.79 -13.41
C GLN A 268 -14.93 -3.61 -12.79
N LEU A 269 -14.65 -4.21 -11.62
CA LEU A 269 -15.67 -4.85 -10.78
C LEU A 269 -16.74 -3.84 -10.34
N PRO A 270 -17.98 -4.29 -10.06
CA PRO A 270 -19.04 -3.43 -9.57
C PRO A 270 -18.70 -2.86 -8.20
N GLU A 271 -19.20 -1.66 -7.92
CA GLU A 271 -19.08 -1.07 -6.59
C GLU A 271 -19.85 -1.88 -5.56
N PHE A 272 -19.28 -2.03 -4.37
CA PHE A 272 -19.95 -2.71 -3.26
C PHE A 272 -20.97 -1.83 -2.56
N VAL A 273 -20.65 -0.52 -2.47
CA VAL A 273 -21.54 0.51 -1.95
C VAL A 273 -21.39 1.78 -2.80
N PRO A 274 -22.43 2.60 -2.94
CA PRO A 274 -22.33 3.87 -3.66
C PRO A 274 -21.21 4.76 -3.12
N LEU A 275 -20.53 5.51 -4.00
CA LEU A 275 -19.39 6.36 -3.67
C LEU A 275 -19.68 7.35 -2.51
N GLU A 276 -20.89 7.90 -2.46
CA GLU A 276 -21.31 8.88 -1.45
C GLU A 276 -21.86 8.21 -0.17
N ASN A 277 -21.87 6.90 -0.09
CA ASN A 277 -22.40 6.20 1.08
C ASN A 277 -21.47 6.38 2.29
N SER A 278 -22.05 6.80 3.41
CA SER A 278 -21.35 6.92 4.69
C SER A 278 -21.54 5.66 5.51
N ILE A 279 -20.48 4.92 5.73
CA ILE A 279 -20.49 3.79 6.65
C ILE A 279 -20.26 4.25 8.10
N PRO A 280 -20.84 3.58 9.09
CA PRO A 280 -20.71 3.95 10.51
C PRO A 280 -19.28 3.74 11.04
N GLU A 281 -18.51 2.81 10.51
CA GLU A 281 -17.17 2.48 10.98
C GLU A 281 -16.21 3.66 10.83
N ASN A 282 -15.44 3.91 11.87
CA ASN A 282 -14.50 5.02 11.90
C ASN A 282 -13.08 4.58 11.54
N VAL A 283 -12.38 5.49 10.84
CA VAL A 283 -10.94 5.34 10.61
C VAL A 283 -10.19 5.63 11.91
N PRO A 284 -9.35 4.71 12.41
CA PRO A 284 -8.56 4.96 13.61
C PRO A 284 -7.63 6.16 13.44
N VAL A 285 -7.57 7.05 14.44
CA VAL A 285 -6.62 8.16 14.47
C VAL A 285 -5.40 7.76 15.30
N ILE A 286 -4.23 7.87 14.72
CA ILE A 286 -2.96 7.51 15.36
C ILE A 286 -2.06 8.75 15.42
N HIS A 287 -1.63 9.13 16.63
CA HIS A 287 -0.82 10.32 16.87
C HIS A 287 0.70 10.10 16.92
N LEU A 288 1.16 8.83 16.81
CA LEU A 288 2.58 8.52 16.86
C LEU A 288 3.28 8.78 15.51
N GLU A 289 4.54 9.23 15.59
CA GLU A 289 5.36 9.43 14.37
C GLU A 289 5.69 8.09 13.72
N PRO A 290 5.41 7.91 12.41
CA PRO A 290 5.73 6.69 11.69
C PRO A 290 7.20 6.31 11.74
N SER A 291 8.10 7.30 11.84
CA SER A 291 9.56 7.11 11.90
C SER A 291 10.05 6.30 13.11
N ARG A 292 9.23 6.16 14.13
CA ARG A 292 9.53 5.38 15.35
C ARG A 292 9.17 3.90 15.21
N PHE A 293 8.46 3.54 14.15
CA PHE A 293 8.06 2.17 13.89
C PHE A 293 9.17 1.38 13.19
N PRO A 294 9.49 0.16 13.64
CA PRO A 294 10.49 -0.69 12.99
C PRO A 294 10.10 -1.17 11.60
N LEU A 295 8.83 -0.99 11.23
CA LEU A 295 8.25 -1.40 9.95
C LEU A 295 8.60 -0.45 8.79
N PHE A 296 9.10 0.75 9.07
CA PHE A 296 9.31 1.78 8.06
C PHE A 296 10.75 1.84 7.59
N GLN A 297 10.93 1.56 6.32
CA GLN A 297 12.18 1.79 5.62
C GLN A 297 12.08 3.09 4.82
N ARG A 298 13.10 3.95 4.95
CA ARG A 298 13.17 5.20 4.18
C ARG A 298 13.86 4.98 2.84
N GLN A 299 13.24 5.48 1.78
CA GLN A 299 13.90 5.56 0.47
C GLN A 299 13.37 6.75 -0.34
N TYR A 300 14.08 7.09 -1.43
CA TYR A 300 13.78 8.28 -2.22
C TYR A 300 12.96 7.99 -3.48
N GLU A 301 13.15 6.85 -4.09
CA GLU A 301 12.44 6.46 -5.32
C GLU A 301 10.95 6.35 -5.12
N ASN A 302 10.17 6.87 -6.06
CA ASN A 302 8.72 6.75 -6.06
C ASN A 302 8.29 5.71 -7.08
N ASN A 303 7.30 4.89 -6.73
CA ASN A 303 6.76 3.88 -7.60
C ASN A 303 5.22 3.92 -7.60
N ILE A 304 4.62 3.94 -8.80
CA ILE A 304 3.19 3.73 -9.02
C ILE A 304 3.10 2.70 -10.13
N PHE A 305 2.69 1.48 -9.80
CA PHE A 305 2.70 0.36 -10.71
C PHE A 305 1.65 -0.69 -10.33
N ILE A 306 0.88 -1.16 -11.30
CA ILE A 306 -0.22 -2.14 -11.10
C ILE A 306 0.18 -3.59 -11.41
N GLY A 307 1.42 -3.84 -11.79
CA GLY A 307 1.88 -5.14 -12.28
C GLY A 307 1.98 -5.23 -13.81
N SER A 308 1.56 -4.19 -14.54
CA SER A 308 1.65 -4.14 -16.00
C SER A 308 1.88 -2.73 -16.53
N LYS A 309 2.09 -2.59 -17.83
CA LYS A 309 2.21 -1.29 -18.51
C LYS A 309 0.86 -0.55 -18.54
N ILE A 310 0.92 0.79 -18.68
CA ILE A 310 -0.28 1.66 -18.69
C ILE A 310 -1.22 1.33 -19.85
N ASP A 311 -0.68 0.93 -20.98
CA ASP A 311 -1.40 0.63 -22.24
C ASP A 311 -1.92 -0.81 -22.31
N ASP A 312 -1.81 -1.57 -21.22
CA ASP A 312 -2.38 -2.91 -21.15
C ASP A 312 -3.91 -2.84 -21.15
N HIS A 313 -4.53 -3.68 -21.98
CA HIS A 313 -5.98 -3.79 -22.08
C HIS A 313 -6.62 -4.21 -20.74
N ALA A 314 -6.00 -5.10 -19.98
CA ALA A 314 -6.44 -5.54 -18.67
C ALA A 314 -5.87 -4.63 -17.57
N CYS A 315 -6.39 -3.41 -17.46
CA CYS A 315 -5.89 -2.40 -16.51
C CYS A 315 -6.60 -2.37 -15.15
N TYR A 316 -7.65 -3.17 -14.96
CA TYR A 316 -8.37 -3.25 -13.69
C TYR A 316 -8.02 -4.51 -12.92
N GLY A 317 -7.94 -4.36 -11.61
CA GLY A 317 -7.73 -5.49 -10.70
C GLY A 317 -9.04 -6.25 -10.43
N HIS A 318 -8.98 -7.58 -10.51
CA HIS A 318 -10.05 -8.47 -10.10
C HIS A 318 -9.75 -9.04 -8.72
N THR A 319 -8.86 -10.02 -8.65
CA THR A 319 -8.49 -10.69 -7.39
C THR A 319 -6.99 -10.89 -7.31
N GLN A 320 -6.40 -10.56 -6.16
CA GLN A 320 -5.03 -10.92 -5.79
C GLN A 320 -5.01 -12.13 -4.87
N PHE A 321 -4.03 -12.99 -5.05
CA PHE A 321 -3.74 -14.11 -4.16
C PHE A 321 -2.42 -13.87 -3.46
N HIS A 322 -2.45 -13.86 -2.13
CA HIS A 322 -1.30 -13.66 -1.28
C HIS A 322 -0.98 -14.90 -0.48
N PHE A 323 0.29 -15.17 -0.36
CA PHE A 323 0.79 -16.17 0.55
C PHE A 323 1.17 -15.53 1.88
N ALA A 324 0.70 -16.13 2.98
CA ALA A 324 1.10 -15.74 4.33
C ALA A 324 2.53 -16.23 4.63
N SER A 325 3.51 -15.33 4.48
CA SER A 325 4.94 -15.63 4.68
C SER A 325 5.28 -16.05 6.12
N GLU A 326 6.55 -16.40 6.37
CA GLU A 326 7.09 -16.72 7.69
C GLU A 326 6.76 -15.69 8.79
N LYS A 327 6.56 -14.42 8.41
CA LYS A 327 6.16 -13.34 9.34
C LYS A 327 4.73 -13.50 9.86
N LEU A 328 3.90 -14.23 9.12
CA LEU A 328 2.47 -14.48 9.41
C LEU A 328 2.21 -15.94 9.80
N ARG A 329 3.27 -16.72 10.04
CA ARG A 329 3.17 -18.14 10.35
C ARG A 329 2.42 -18.37 11.66
N ARG A 330 1.27 -19.05 11.59
CA ARG A 330 0.36 -19.30 12.73
C ARG A 330 1.04 -20.01 13.88
N GLU A 331 1.72 -21.12 13.62
CA GLU A 331 2.37 -21.93 14.67
C GLU A 331 3.41 -21.12 15.45
N LYS A 332 4.12 -20.23 14.75
CA LYS A 332 5.08 -19.35 15.39
C LYS A 332 4.39 -18.30 16.27
N LEU A 333 3.32 -17.69 15.76
CA LEU A 333 2.57 -16.69 16.51
C LEU A 333 1.89 -17.28 17.75
N VAL A 334 1.32 -18.48 17.63
CA VAL A 334 0.74 -19.21 18.77
C VAL A 334 1.82 -19.55 19.80
N LYS A 335 2.99 -20.03 19.36
CA LYS A 335 4.13 -20.33 20.23
C LYS A 335 4.66 -19.08 20.96
N ASP A 336 4.64 -17.94 20.29
CA ASP A 336 5.11 -16.66 20.85
C ASP A 336 4.01 -15.93 21.67
N ASN A 337 2.86 -16.56 21.95
CA ASN A 337 1.68 -16.01 22.61
C ASN A 337 1.12 -14.75 21.91
N LEU A 338 1.17 -14.73 20.60
CA LEU A 338 0.67 -13.66 19.72
C LEU A 338 -0.45 -14.16 18.79
N ALA A 339 -1.24 -15.12 19.24
CA ALA A 339 -2.33 -15.71 18.45
C ALA A 339 -3.37 -14.65 18.03
N ASP A 340 -3.63 -13.66 18.90
CA ASP A 340 -4.49 -12.51 18.65
C ASP A 340 -4.00 -11.61 17.50
N GLN A 341 -2.70 -11.67 17.18
CA GLN A 341 -2.11 -10.88 16.08
C GLN A 341 -2.21 -11.57 14.71
N ILE A 342 -2.72 -12.79 14.63
CA ILE A 342 -2.87 -13.50 13.36
C ILE A 342 -3.82 -12.73 12.44
N GLU A 343 -5.06 -12.52 12.89
CA GLU A 343 -6.08 -11.84 12.10
C GLU A 343 -5.75 -10.35 11.90
N VAL A 344 -5.14 -9.70 12.90
CA VAL A 344 -4.65 -8.31 12.80
C VAL A 344 -3.66 -8.14 11.64
N ARG A 345 -2.71 -9.08 11.52
CA ARG A 345 -1.70 -9.03 10.46
C ARG A 345 -2.26 -9.39 9.09
N LEU A 346 -3.21 -10.32 9.02
CA LEU A 346 -3.92 -10.66 7.77
C LEU A 346 -4.75 -9.47 7.29
N ARG A 347 -5.47 -8.78 8.18
CA ARG A 347 -6.19 -7.53 7.87
C ARG A 347 -5.25 -6.44 7.39
N ALA A 348 -4.11 -6.25 8.07
CA ALA A 348 -3.10 -5.27 7.63
C ALA A 348 -2.60 -5.56 6.21
N ASN A 349 -2.34 -6.83 5.90
CA ASN A 349 -1.95 -7.27 4.56
C ASN A 349 -3.07 -6.97 3.54
N GLY A 350 -4.31 -7.37 3.81
CA GLY A 350 -5.45 -7.11 2.93
C GLY A 350 -5.65 -5.62 2.63
N ILE A 351 -5.69 -4.79 3.68
CA ILE A 351 -5.85 -3.33 3.55
C ILE A 351 -4.71 -2.72 2.75
N GLY A 352 -3.45 -3.04 3.12
CA GLY A 352 -2.28 -2.44 2.48
C GLY A 352 -2.13 -2.83 1.01
N SER A 353 -2.26 -4.12 0.70
CA SER A 353 -2.12 -4.64 -0.65
C SER A 353 -3.23 -4.12 -1.59
N LEU A 354 -4.48 -4.17 -1.14
CA LEU A 354 -5.60 -3.72 -1.95
C LEU A 354 -5.64 -2.20 -2.11
N PHE A 355 -5.27 -1.42 -1.08
CA PHE A 355 -5.11 0.03 -1.22
C PHE A 355 -4.04 0.37 -2.26
N ALA A 356 -2.88 -0.28 -2.20
CA ALA A 356 -1.82 -0.01 -3.17
C ALA A 356 -2.25 -0.33 -4.61
N TRP A 357 -2.93 -1.44 -4.78
CA TRP A 357 -3.38 -1.88 -6.10
C TRP A 357 -4.49 -1.00 -6.67
N THR A 358 -5.54 -0.71 -5.90
CA THR A 358 -6.64 0.17 -6.32
C THR A 358 -6.18 1.62 -6.51
N GLY A 359 -5.28 2.11 -5.63
CA GLY A 359 -4.68 3.43 -5.77
C GLY A 359 -3.83 3.57 -7.03
N ALA A 360 -3.04 2.55 -7.35
CA ALA A 360 -2.26 2.52 -8.60
C ALA A 360 -3.17 2.42 -9.84
N GLN A 361 -4.26 1.64 -9.79
CA GLN A 361 -5.27 1.58 -10.86
C GLN A 361 -5.92 2.95 -11.08
N ALA A 362 -6.32 3.64 -10.01
CA ALA A 362 -6.88 4.99 -10.11
C ALA A 362 -5.88 5.98 -10.73
N ALA A 363 -4.59 5.90 -10.33
CA ALA A 363 -3.54 6.71 -10.95
C ALA A 363 -3.37 6.41 -12.44
N TYR A 364 -3.49 5.15 -12.87
CA TYR A 364 -3.43 4.73 -14.28
C TYR A 364 -4.63 5.25 -15.10
N GLN A 365 -5.73 5.61 -14.43
CA GLN A 365 -6.88 6.30 -15.02
C GLN A 365 -6.79 7.84 -14.93
N GLY A 366 -5.67 8.37 -14.41
CA GLY A 366 -5.39 9.81 -14.34
C GLY A 366 -5.82 10.50 -13.05
N PHE A 367 -6.33 9.75 -12.04
CA PHE A 367 -6.67 10.29 -10.72
C PHE A 367 -5.43 10.40 -9.82
N TRP A 368 -5.46 11.34 -8.90
CA TRP A 368 -4.41 11.57 -7.92
C TRP A 368 -4.93 12.44 -6.76
N SER A 369 -4.09 12.79 -5.78
CA SER A 369 -4.52 13.45 -4.54
C SER A 369 -5.27 14.79 -4.72
N GLU A 370 -5.00 15.54 -5.78
CA GLU A 370 -5.64 16.84 -6.04
C GLU A 370 -6.75 16.76 -7.13
N ALA A 371 -6.84 15.63 -7.82
CA ALA A 371 -7.92 15.29 -8.75
C ALA A 371 -8.51 13.95 -8.31
N ASP A 372 -9.29 14.00 -7.23
CA ASP A 372 -9.83 12.81 -6.56
C ASP A 372 -10.72 11.97 -7.49
N VAL A 373 -10.93 10.73 -7.08
CA VAL A 373 -11.73 9.78 -7.85
C VAL A 373 -13.18 10.25 -7.98
N THR A 374 -13.71 10.12 -9.17
CA THR A 374 -15.12 10.42 -9.50
C THR A 374 -16.00 9.18 -9.47
N ARG A 375 -15.41 8.02 -9.35
CA ARG A 375 -16.04 6.70 -9.21
C ARG A 375 -15.18 5.82 -8.31
N PRO A 376 -15.76 4.86 -7.62
CA PRO A 376 -14.97 3.96 -6.77
C PRO A 376 -14.10 3.01 -7.61
N PHE A 377 -12.98 2.55 -7.03
CA PHE A 377 -12.18 1.48 -7.58
C PHE A 377 -12.27 0.27 -6.66
N VAL A 378 -12.56 -0.88 -7.23
CA VAL A 378 -12.87 -2.10 -6.48
C VAL A 378 -11.88 -3.20 -6.85
N SER A 379 -11.38 -3.91 -5.86
CA SER A 379 -10.57 -5.11 -6.03
C SER A 379 -10.74 -6.06 -4.85
N GLN A 380 -10.36 -7.31 -5.03
CA GLN A 380 -10.49 -8.38 -4.05
C GLN A 380 -9.14 -9.03 -3.76
N ALA A 381 -8.98 -9.64 -2.59
CA ALA A 381 -7.80 -10.42 -2.26
C ALA A 381 -8.16 -11.67 -1.47
N VAL A 382 -7.41 -12.73 -1.72
CA VAL A 382 -7.42 -13.97 -0.95
C VAL A 382 -6.03 -14.15 -0.34
N ILE A 383 -5.95 -14.27 0.98
CA ILE A 383 -4.70 -14.50 1.69
C ILE A 383 -4.74 -15.90 2.28
N THR A 384 -3.73 -16.72 1.98
CA THR A 384 -3.70 -18.11 2.41
C THR A 384 -2.30 -18.54 2.83
N ASP A 385 -2.23 -19.48 3.75
CA ASP A 385 -1.01 -20.24 4.09
C ASP A 385 -1.03 -21.66 3.49
N GLY A 386 -2.01 -21.94 2.62
CA GLY A 386 -2.24 -23.22 1.99
C GLY A 386 -3.27 -24.10 2.69
N ILE A 387 -3.61 -23.79 3.95
CA ILE A 387 -4.62 -24.49 4.76
C ILE A 387 -5.74 -23.54 5.15
N TYR A 388 -5.38 -22.34 5.62
CA TYR A 388 -6.33 -21.31 6.02
C TYR A 388 -6.46 -20.25 4.93
N PHE A 389 -7.67 -19.76 4.71
CA PHE A 389 -8.02 -18.75 3.72
C PHE A 389 -8.75 -17.59 4.37
N SER A 390 -8.35 -16.38 4.04
CA SER A 390 -9.02 -15.14 4.43
C SER A 390 -9.37 -14.35 3.19
N PHE A 391 -10.54 -13.74 3.18
CA PHE A 391 -11.12 -13.07 2.02
C PHE A 391 -11.29 -11.58 2.30
N PHE A 392 -10.83 -10.74 1.39
CA PHE A 392 -10.90 -9.29 1.52
C PHE A 392 -11.48 -8.65 0.27
N CYS A 393 -12.40 -7.72 0.47
CA CYS A 393 -12.93 -6.83 -0.56
C CYS A 393 -12.51 -5.40 -0.24
N TYR A 394 -12.14 -4.63 -1.23
CA TYR A 394 -11.70 -3.27 -1.04
C TYR A 394 -12.35 -2.33 -2.03
N GLN A 395 -12.81 -1.18 -1.53
CA GLN A 395 -13.33 -0.10 -2.34
C GLN A 395 -12.59 1.20 -2.03
N LEU A 396 -11.88 1.71 -3.01
CA LEU A 396 -11.21 3.00 -2.96
C LEU A 396 -12.20 4.10 -3.35
N ASN A 397 -12.59 4.91 -2.39
CA ASN A 397 -13.52 6.03 -2.56
C ASN A 397 -12.82 7.38 -2.63
N THR A 398 -11.54 7.45 -2.23
CA THR A 398 -10.77 8.68 -2.24
C THR A 398 -9.27 8.48 -2.29
N LEU A 399 -8.58 9.33 -3.04
CA LEU A 399 -7.14 9.55 -3.03
C LEU A 399 -6.77 10.90 -2.38
N ALA A 400 -7.75 11.69 -1.95
CA ALA A 400 -7.56 12.98 -1.28
C ALA A 400 -7.04 12.78 0.16
N LEU A 401 -5.80 12.30 0.29
CA LEU A 401 -5.16 11.91 1.55
C LEU A 401 -4.17 12.95 2.08
N THR A 402 -3.81 13.96 1.29
CA THR A 402 -2.98 15.07 1.78
C THR A 402 -3.76 15.91 2.78
N VAL A 403 -3.08 16.54 3.75
CA VAL A 403 -3.76 17.38 4.76
C VAL A 403 -4.65 18.43 4.10
N ARG A 404 -4.20 19.01 2.99
CA ARG A 404 -4.97 20.00 2.22
C ARG A 404 -6.25 19.41 1.62
N ALA A 405 -6.14 18.26 0.97
CA ALA A 405 -7.26 17.62 0.26
C ALA A 405 -8.23 16.93 1.23
N ASP A 406 -7.73 16.42 2.37
CA ASP A 406 -8.51 15.71 3.38
C ASP A 406 -9.43 16.63 4.21
N GLN A 407 -9.09 17.94 4.33
CA GLN A 407 -9.83 18.90 5.16
C GLN A 407 -11.32 19.04 4.81
N HIS A 408 -11.66 18.85 3.56
CA HIS A 408 -13.03 19.01 3.03
C HIS A 408 -13.62 17.73 2.48
N ASN A 409 -12.94 16.60 2.65
CA ASN A 409 -13.35 15.33 2.10
C ASN A 409 -13.76 14.35 3.21
N LEU A 410 -15.06 14.07 3.29
CA LEU A 410 -15.62 13.12 4.28
C LEU A 410 -15.55 11.67 3.81
N ARG A 411 -15.22 11.41 2.54
CA ARG A 411 -15.13 10.04 2.00
C ARG A 411 -14.05 9.24 2.70
N LYS A 412 -14.32 7.97 2.89
CA LYS A 412 -13.40 6.98 3.46
C LYS A 412 -13.25 5.83 2.45
N ASN A 413 -12.09 5.24 2.40
CA ASN A 413 -11.89 3.95 1.76
C ASN A 413 -12.45 2.86 2.65
N ILE A 414 -12.90 1.77 2.08
CA ILE A 414 -13.58 0.71 2.82
C ILE A 414 -12.90 -0.61 2.51
N CYS A 415 -12.63 -1.39 3.55
CA CYS A 415 -12.15 -2.75 3.44
C CYS A 415 -13.08 -3.68 4.22
N TRP A 416 -13.63 -4.67 3.56
CA TRP A 416 -14.33 -5.80 4.18
C TRP A 416 -13.39 -6.98 4.28
N GLY A 417 -13.54 -7.79 5.32
CA GLY A 417 -12.71 -8.98 5.46
C GLY A 417 -13.29 -10.01 6.41
N THR A 418 -13.06 -11.28 6.06
CA THR A 418 -13.37 -12.41 6.93
C THR A 418 -12.21 -12.72 7.86
N GLU A 419 -12.50 -13.38 8.96
CA GLU A 419 -11.48 -14.15 9.65
C GLU A 419 -11.04 -15.33 8.81
N SER A 420 -9.90 -15.90 9.14
CA SER A 420 -9.34 -17.01 8.37
C SER A 420 -10.07 -18.32 8.66
N MET A 421 -10.47 -19.03 7.62
CA MET A 421 -11.20 -20.29 7.66
C MET A 421 -10.33 -21.43 7.13
N CYS A 422 -10.41 -22.59 7.77
CA CYS A 422 -9.69 -23.79 7.36
C CYS A 422 -10.36 -24.40 6.13
N LEU A 423 -9.58 -24.66 5.06
CA LEU A 423 -10.10 -25.32 3.84
C LEU A 423 -10.21 -26.84 4.01
N TYR A 424 -9.26 -27.44 4.74
CA TYR A 424 -9.24 -28.89 5.01
C TYR A 424 -8.44 -29.19 6.28
N GLU A 425 -8.77 -30.29 6.95
CA GLU A 425 -8.09 -30.67 8.18
C GLU A 425 -6.80 -31.43 7.90
N THR A 426 -6.86 -32.51 7.16
CA THR A 426 -5.70 -33.37 6.89
C THR A 426 -5.76 -34.00 5.49
N ILE A 427 -4.60 -34.45 5.02
CA ILE A 427 -4.47 -35.23 3.79
C ILE A 427 -3.84 -36.59 4.16
N GLU A 428 -4.67 -37.63 4.18
CA GLU A 428 -4.27 -38.98 4.56
C GLU A 428 -4.74 -40.01 3.52
N GLY A 429 -3.90 -41.01 3.27
CA GLY A 429 -4.24 -42.11 2.37
C GLY A 429 -4.47 -41.73 0.89
N GLY A 430 -4.08 -40.52 0.50
CA GLY A 430 -4.38 -39.99 -0.84
C GLY A 430 -5.74 -39.32 -0.93
N ASP A 431 -6.35 -39.00 0.21
CA ASP A 431 -7.66 -38.34 0.28
C ASP A 431 -7.63 -37.08 1.15
N VAL A 432 -8.45 -36.09 0.84
CA VAL A 432 -8.59 -34.84 1.59
C VAL A 432 -9.74 -34.96 2.57
N LYS A 433 -9.43 -34.89 3.88
CA LYS A 433 -10.41 -35.03 4.96
C LYS A 433 -10.75 -33.66 5.57
N GLY A 434 -11.99 -33.55 6.07
CA GLY A 434 -12.46 -32.31 6.70
C GLY A 434 -12.52 -31.12 5.73
N PHE A 435 -12.87 -31.38 4.45
CA PHE A 435 -12.96 -30.32 3.45
C PHE A 435 -14.12 -29.37 3.75
N ASN A 436 -13.84 -28.07 3.78
CA ASN A 436 -14.80 -27.01 4.06
C ASN A 436 -15.36 -26.42 2.75
N ASP A 437 -16.59 -26.74 2.47
CA ASP A 437 -17.30 -26.28 1.27
C ASP A 437 -17.58 -24.77 1.30
N GLU A 438 -17.66 -24.13 2.48
CA GLU A 438 -17.84 -22.68 2.62
C GLU A 438 -16.64 -21.90 2.04
N VAL A 439 -15.43 -22.37 2.30
CA VAL A 439 -14.22 -21.74 1.74
C VAL A 439 -14.20 -21.85 0.22
N LEU A 440 -14.62 -22.99 -0.32
CA LEU A 440 -14.77 -23.18 -1.76
C LEU A 440 -15.84 -22.25 -2.34
N ASP A 441 -16.99 -22.15 -1.68
CA ASP A 441 -18.06 -21.23 -2.09
C ASP A 441 -17.56 -19.78 -2.18
N LEU A 442 -16.84 -19.31 -1.17
CA LEU A 442 -16.26 -17.97 -1.17
C LEU A 442 -15.22 -17.76 -2.27
N LEU A 443 -14.37 -18.75 -2.54
CA LEU A 443 -13.43 -18.69 -3.67
C LEU A 443 -14.18 -18.54 -5.01
N VAL A 444 -15.25 -19.31 -5.18
CA VAL A 444 -16.09 -19.27 -6.38
C VAL A 444 -16.81 -17.93 -6.50
N ARG A 445 -17.41 -17.44 -5.42
CA ARG A 445 -18.09 -16.12 -5.39
C ARG A 445 -17.13 -14.99 -5.77
N PHE A 446 -15.90 -15.01 -5.27
CA PHE A 446 -14.88 -14.03 -5.62
C PHE A 446 -14.55 -14.06 -7.11
N LEU A 447 -14.41 -15.25 -7.69
CA LEU A 447 -14.11 -15.41 -9.12
C LEU A 447 -15.32 -15.15 -10.03
N LEU A 448 -16.54 -15.34 -9.53
CA LEU A 448 -17.76 -15.03 -10.28
C LEU A 448 -18.15 -13.55 -10.23
N ASN A 449 -17.52 -12.74 -9.38
CA ASN A 449 -17.82 -11.32 -9.30
C ASN A 449 -17.50 -10.64 -10.64
N ARG A 450 -18.51 -9.97 -11.20
CA ARG A 450 -18.42 -9.28 -12.51
C ARG A 450 -19.42 -8.14 -12.57
N PRO A 451 -19.17 -7.10 -13.37
CA PRO A 451 -20.20 -6.10 -13.65
C PRO A 451 -21.40 -6.78 -14.33
N GLU A 452 -22.58 -6.36 -13.95
CA GLU A 452 -23.79 -6.76 -14.68
C GLU A 452 -23.64 -6.37 -16.16
N ALA A 453 -24.03 -7.28 -17.06
CA ALA A 453 -24.07 -6.95 -18.47
C ALA A 453 -25.11 -5.82 -18.65
N VAL A 454 -24.64 -4.64 -19.02
CA VAL A 454 -25.56 -3.62 -19.51
C VAL A 454 -26.19 -4.21 -20.77
N GLU A 455 -27.42 -4.69 -20.66
CA GLU A 455 -28.22 -5.00 -21.84
C GLU A 455 -28.29 -3.74 -22.68
N THR A 456 -27.44 -3.64 -23.69
CA THR A 456 -27.63 -2.67 -24.76
C THR A 456 -28.95 -3.03 -25.42
N LYS A 457 -30.03 -2.40 -24.99
CA LYS A 457 -31.25 -2.37 -25.76
C LYS A 457 -30.87 -1.75 -27.11
N ILE A 458 -30.61 -2.61 -28.07
CA ILE A 458 -30.53 -2.21 -29.47
C ILE A 458 -31.96 -1.79 -29.82
N SER A 459 -32.19 -0.48 -29.80
CA SER A 459 -33.40 0.17 -30.32
C SER A 459 -33.29 0.30 -31.83
#